data_f9b9cdf42cc6f25d816bbe56d688907f
#
_entry.id   f9b9cdf42cc6f25d816bbe56d688907f
#
_cell.length_a   1.000
_cell.length_b   1.000
_cell.length_c   1.000
_cell.angle_alpha   90.00
_cell.angle_beta   90.00
_cell.angle_gamma   90.00
#
_symmetry.space_group_name_H-M   'P 1'
#
loop_
_entity.id
_entity.type
_entity.pdbx_description
1 polymer ?
#
loop_
_entity_poly.entity_id
_entity_poly.type
_entity_poly.pdbx_seq_one_letter_code
_entity_poly.pdbx_strand_id
1 'polypeptide(L)'
;MLTPVARAPLLRVFTLIALAFALVLPAKDALAQVTAFRQAVAESAARDDVLAEFYRGRDFDGMWTGATGSDRTRRNALMAAFSEAGDHGLPTSRYDPDTIMAQLRAAQTPADQGRMEVELSRLFLQYARDIQTGVLVPSQVVSHVEREVPYRSRLATITGFEQSSPAAFLRALAPTSPEYTRLMREKLRLERLMGQNGYGPTVSAGSLAPGATGASVVSLRNRLITMGYMDRSATQTYDVSMQAAVQRFQQAHGLVADGVAGASTISEVNIPLGNRLQQIIVAMERERWLNRPRGARHIWVNLTDFTARIVDNDRVTFETRTVIGATQGDRQSPEFSDVMEFMVINPSWYVPRSIIVNEYLPSLQRNSGAVSHIEITDSSGRVVNRSAVNFSQYTARTFPFSMRQPPSRGNALGQVKFMFPNP
;
A
#
# COMPACT_ATOMS: atom_id res chain seq x y z
N MET A 1 -100.71 7.02 33.43
CA MET A 1 -99.71 5.99 32.97
C MET A 1 -98.92 6.57 31.82
N LEU A 2 -97.71 7.04 32.13
CA LEU A 2 -96.78 7.68 31.17
C LEU A 2 -95.52 6.80 31.09
N THR A 3 -95.27 6.26 29.96
CA THR A 3 -94.05 5.48 29.68
C THR A 3 -92.88 6.36 29.38
N PRO A 4 -91.65 6.06 29.86
CA PRO A 4 -90.47 6.86 29.59
C PRO A 4 -89.83 6.54 28.25
N VAL A 5 -89.48 7.58 27.52
CA VAL A 5 -88.74 7.54 26.25
C VAL A 5 -87.32 7.27 26.47
N ALA A 6 -86.73 6.28 25.81
CA ALA A 6 -85.36 5.90 25.84
C ALA A 6 -84.45 6.91 25.09
N ARG A 7 -83.53 7.50 25.79
CA ARG A 7 -82.40 8.32 25.21
C ARG A 7 -81.13 7.53 25.32
N ALA A 8 -80.73 6.82 24.24
CA ALA A 8 -79.30 6.50 23.98
C ALA A 8 -79.10 5.81 22.64
N PRO A 9 -78.70 6.51 21.60
CA PRO A 9 -77.58 5.94 20.75
C PRO A 9 -76.50 6.98 20.33
N LEU A 10 -76.61 8.28 20.62
CA LEU A 10 -75.69 9.29 20.10
C LEU A 10 -74.28 9.27 20.75
N LEU A 11 -74.13 8.82 21.98
CA LEU A 11 -72.83 8.81 22.66
C LEU A 11 -71.87 7.70 22.20
N ARG A 12 -72.35 6.56 21.70
CA ARG A 12 -71.55 5.44 21.22
C ARG A 12 -70.96 5.69 19.83
N VAL A 13 -71.60 6.48 18.99
CA VAL A 13 -71.09 6.81 17.64
C VAL A 13 -69.95 7.80 17.71
N PHE A 14 -69.99 8.78 18.63
CA PHE A 14 -68.86 9.72 18.81
C PHE A 14 -67.63 9.09 19.41
N THR A 15 -67.75 8.09 20.29
CA THR A 15 -66.62 7.36 20.86
C THR A 15 -65.92 6.45 19.82
N LEU A 16 -66.65 5.83 18.91
CA LEU A 16 -66.11 5.02 17.81
C LEU A 16 -65.42 5.88 16.75
N ILE A 17 -65.90 7.08 16.43
CA ILE A 17 -65.29 8.01 15.48
C ILE A 17 -64.01 8.63 16.09
N ALA A 18 -63.99 8.95 17.37
CA ALA A 18 -62.81 9.44 18.05
C ALA A 18 -61.72 8.35 18.16
N LEU A 19 -62.08 7.08 18.36
CA LEU A 19 -61.11 5.97 18.39
C LEU A 19 -60.59 5.63 16.99
N ALA A 20 -61.40 5.78 15.92
CA ALA A 20 -60.93 5.61 14.54
C ALA A 20 -60.03 6.74 14.08
N PHE A 21 -60.20 7.98 14.56
CA PHE A 21 -59.31 9.12 14.26
C PHE A 21 -57.97 9.04 15.00
N ALA A 22 -57.97 8.49 16.24
CA ALA A 22 -56.73 8.29 17.01
C ALA A 22 -55.81 7.16 16.46
N LEU A 23 -56.34 6.21 15.71
CA LEU A 23 -55.60 5.10 15.07
C LEU A 23 -55.01 5.44 13.68
N VAL A 24 -55.46 6.54 13.07
CA VAL A 24 -55.02 6.93 11.70
C VAL A 24 -53.86 7.96 11.76
N LEU A 25 -53.68 8.71 12.86
CA LEU A 25 -52.62 9.73 12.96
C LEU A 25 -51.21 9.17 13.01
N PRO A 26 -50.86 8.09 13.75
CA PRO A 26 -49.51 7.57 13.75
C PRO A 26 -49.06 6.91 12.42
N ALA A 27 -50.00 6.41 11.62
CA ALA A 27 -49.63 5.75 10.34
C ALA A 27 -49.23 6.75 9.25
N LYS A 28 -49.83 7.95 9.22
CA LYS A 28 -49.45 8.99 8.24
C LYS A 28 -48.09 9.59 8.56
N ASP A 29 -47.77 9.81 9.83
CA ASP A 29 -46.45 10.33 10.25
C ASP A 29 -45.37 9.30 9.98
N ALA A 30 -45.61 8.03 10.24
CA ALA A 30 -44.65 6.95 9.95
C ALA A 30 -44.37 6.82 8.43
N LEU A 31 -45.37 6.90 7.60
CA LEU A 31 -45.23 6.87 6.13
C LEU A 31 -44.48 8.12 5.61
N ALA A 32 -44.78 9.30 6.16
CA ALA A 32 -44.07 10.54 5.82
C ALA A 32 -42.63 10.50 6.22
N GLN A 33 -42.30 9.94 7.38
CA GLN A 33 -40.91 9.79 7.87
C GLN A 33 -40.11 8.80 7.01
N VAL A 34 -40.67 7.65 6.65
CA VAL A 34 -40.05 6.68 5.73
C VAL A 34 -39.79 7.32 4.37
N THR A 35 -40.75 8.11 3.86
CA THR A 35 -40.58 8.81 2.57
C THR A 35 -39.46 9.85 2.64
N ALA A 36 -39.39 10.65 3.70
CA ALA A 36 -38.33 11.66 3.88
C ALA A 36 -36.94 11.03 4.02
N PHE A 37 -36.80 9.90 4.70
CA PHE A 37 -35.56 9.15 4.78
C PHE A 37 -35.10 8.65 3.41
N ARG A 38 -35.99 7.91 2.70
CA ARG A 38 -35.67 7.34 1.39
C ARG A 38 -35.34 8.40 0.35
N GLN A 39 -36.06 9.53 0.38
CA GLN A 39 -35.75 10.67 -0.49
C GLN A 39 -34.33 11.20 -0.21
N ALA A 40 -33.98 11.42 1.06
CA ALA A 40 -32.66 11.90 1.42
C ALA A 40 -31.54 10.92 1.06
N VAL A 41 -31.77 9.61 1.19
CA VAL A 41 -30.85 8.56 0.70
C VAL A 41 -30.67 8.67 -0.81
N ALA A 42 -31.78 8.74 -1.57
CA ALA A 42 -31.75 8.83 -3.03
C ALA A 42 -30.98 10.08 -3.51
N GLU A 43 -31.29 11.24 -2.95
CA GLU A 43 -30.63 12.52 -3.28
C GLU A 43 -29.13 12.50 -2.93
N SER A 44 -28.78 11.95 -1.77
CA SER A 44 -27.37 11.87 -1.32
C SER A 44 -26.56 10.87 -2.13
N ALA A 45 -27.15 9.71 -2.48
CA ALA A 45 -26.52 8.67 -3.26
C ALA A 45 -26.36 9.07 -4.74
N ALA A 46 -27.21 9.93 -5.28
CA ALA A 46 -27.20 10.34 -6.69
C ALA A 46 -25.87 10.96 -7.17
N ARG A 47 -25.00 11.39 -6.25
CA ARG A 47 -23.68 11.94 -6.54
C ARG A 47 -22.60 10.86 -6.71
N ASP A 48 -22.95 9.58 -6.57
CA ASP A 48 -22.05 8.45 -6.62
C ASP A 48 -22.80 7.27 -7.24
N ASP A 49 -22.49 6.96 -8.50
CA ASP A 49 -23.23 5.95 -9.29
C ASP A 49 -23.30 4.58 -8.61
N VAL A 50 -22.23 4.19 -7.91
CA VAL A 50 -22.17 2.91 -7.19
C VAL A 50 -23.14 2.90 -6.00
N LEU A 51 -23.17 3.99 -5.22
CA LEU A 51 -24.11 4.09 -4.10
C LEU A 51 -25.55 4.26 -4.58
N ALA A 52 -25.76 5.00 -5.66
CA ALA A 52 -27.07 5.11 -6.29
C ALA A 52 -27.60 3.76 -6.76
N GLU A 53 -26.76 2.93 -7.38
CA GLU A 53 -27.10 1.57 -7.78
C GLU A 53 -27.40 0.68 -6.57
N PHE A 54 -26.52 0.68 -5.58
CA PHE A 54 -26.67 -0.11 -4.36
C PHE A 54 -27.98 0.20 -3.62
N TYR A 55 -28.25 1.49 -3.34
CA TYR A 55 -29.46 1.87 -2.62
C TYR A 55 -30.74 1.71 -3.46
N ARG A 56 -30.66 1.88 -4.78
CA ARG A 56 -31.81 1.56 -5.65
C ARG A 56 -32.20 0.08 -5.57
N GLY A 57 -31.22 -0.82 -5.53
CA GLY A 57 -31.45 -2.26 -5.34
C GLY A 57 -32.08 -2.62 -3.98
N ARG A 58 -32.12 -1.67 -3.03
CA ARG A 58 -32.67 -1.80 -1.69
C ARG A 58 -33.96 -0.97 -1.46
N ASP A 59 -34.57 -0.45 -2.50
CA ASP A 59 -35.67 0.50 -2.38
C ASP A 59 -35.35 1.71 -1.46
N PHE A 60 -34.07 2.11 -1.44
CA PHE A 60 -33.49 3.17 -0.59
C PHE A 60 -33.62 2.90 0.92
N ASP A 61 -33.73 1.66 1.34
CA ASP A 61 -33.67 1.27 2.74
C ASP A 61 -32.23 1.34 3.28
N GLY A 62 -32.11 1.75 4.54
CA GLY A 62 -30.83 1.88 5.21
C GLY A 62 -30.22 0.56 5.68
N MET A 63 -28.94 0.59 5.98
CA MET A 63 -28.19 -0.52 6.59
C MET A 63 -27.36 -0.08 7.80
N TRP A 64 -27.24 1.25 8.03
CA TRP A 64 -26.39 1.81 9.06
C TRP A 64 -27.17 2.54 10.16
N THR A 65 -28.09 3.42 9.78
CA THR A 65 -28.75 4.37 10.72
C THR A 65 -29.98 3.80 11.40
N GLY A 66 -30.48 2.66 10.93
CA GLY A 66 -31.66 1.99 11.50
C GLY A 66 -31.45 1.50 12.95
N ALA A 67 -32.56 1.12 13.57
CA ALA A 67 -32.60 0.62 14.95
C ALA A 67 -32.56 -0.91 15.07
N THR A 68 -32.41 -1.65 13.95
CA THR A 68 -32.37 -3.12 14.00
C THR A 68 -31.08 -3.63 14.65
N GLY A 69 -31.08 -4.88 15.09
CA GLY A 69 -29.88 -5.52 15.63
C GLY A 69 -28.74 -5.59 14.61
N SER A 70 -29.08 -5.85 13.34
CA SER A 70 -28.11 -5.92 12.24
C SER A 70 -27.48 -4.57 11.93
N ASP A 71 -28.26 -3.47 11.92
CA ASP A 71 -27.72 -2.13 11.69
C ASP A 71 -26.73 -1.73 12.80
N ARG A 72 -27.09 -1.99 14.05
CA ARG A 72 -26.20 -1.76 15.19
C ARG A 72 -24.92 -2.59 15.09
N THR A 73 -25.02 -3.86 14.68
CA THR A 73 -23.86 -4.74 14.51
C THR A 73 -22.93 -4.22 13.41
N ARG A 74 -23.46 -3.76 12.27
CA ARG A 74 -22.67 -3.16 11.18
C ARG A 74 -21.98 -1.89 11.64
N ARG A 75 -22.71 -0.96 12.29
CA ARG A 75 -22.10 0.27 12.83
C ARG A 75 -20.97 -0.01 13.82
N ASN A 76 -21.23 -0.88 14.79
CA ASN A 76 -20.23 -1.21 15.82
C ASN A 76 -18.98 -1.84 15.19
N ALA A 77 -19.16 -2.73 14.22
CA ALA A 77 -18.04 -3.33 13.51
C ALA A 77 -17.24 -2.27 12.71
N LEU A 78 -17.93 -1.33 12.04
CA LEU A 78 -17.28 -0.24 11.31
C LEU A 78 -16.51 0.70 12.25
N MET A 79 -17.11 1.09 13.38
CA MET A 79 -16.44 1.95 14.38
C MET A 79 -15.24 1.24 15.00
N ALA A 80 -15.32 -0.06 15.26
CA ALA A 80 -14.17 -0.84 15.72
C ALA A 80 -13.03 -0.84 14.69
N ALA A 81 -13.35 -1.08 13.41
CA ALA A 81 -12.36 -1.02 12.34
C ALA A 81 -11.71 0.37 12.19
N PHE A 82 -12.49 1.43 12.38
CA PHE A 82 -11.96 2.80 12.36
C PHE A 82 -11.05 3.10 13.55
N SER A 83 -11.38 2.59 14.75
CA SER A 83 -10.48 2.68 15.92
C SER A 83 -9.13 2.00 15.67
N GLU A 84 -9.09 0.93 14.88
CA GLU A 84 -7.89 0.19 14.52
C GLU A 84 -7.17 0.75 13.27
N ALA A 85 -7.74 1.77 12.59
CA ALA A 85 -7.16 2.34 11.38
C ALA A 85 -5.73 2.83 11.59
N GLY A 86 -5.44 3.42 12.75
CA GLY A 86 -4.11 3.84 13.17
C GLY A 86 -3.12 2.69 13.25
N ASP A 87 -3.53 1.51 13.72
CA ASP A 87 -2.66 0.32 13.80
C ASP A 87 -2.20 -0.12 12.42
N HIS A 88 -3.05 0.07 11.43
CA HIS A 88 -2.72 -0.15 10.03
C HIS A 88 -1.94 1.01 9.39
N GLY A 89 -1.61 2.08 10.11
CA GLY A 89 -0.91 3.25 9.57
C GLY A 89 -1.76 4.09 8.61
N LEU A 90 -3.10 3.98 8.68
CA LEU A 90 -4.01 4.85 7.95
C LEU A 90 -4.16 6.21 8.66
N PRO A 91 -4.56 7.28 7.95
CA PRO A 91 -4.79 8.59 8.56
C PRO A 91 -5.93 8.55 9.58
N THR A 92 -5.63 8.61 10.87
CA THR A 92 -6.63 8.50 11.96
C THR A 92 -7.65 9.63 11.93
N SER A 93 -7.26 10.84 11.49
CA SER A 93 -8.19 11.98 11.36
C SER A 93 -9.32 11.74 10.34
N ARG A 94 -9.14 10.82 9.40
CA ARG A 94 -10.16 10.43 8.42
C ARG A 94 -11.16 9.45 9.00
N TYR A 95 -10.74 8.63 9.95
CA TYR A 95 -11.47 7.51 10.53
C TYR A 95 -11.62 7.65 12.04
N ASP A 96 -12.00 8.86 12.50
CA ASP A 96 -12.25 9.12 13.93
C ASP A 96 -13.66 8.68 14.33
N PRO A 97 -13.81 7.54 15.05
CA PRO A 97 -15.10 7.00 15.41
C PRO A 97 -15.91 7.92 16.34
N ASP A 98 -15.24 8.72 17.19
CA ASP A 98 -15.95 9.61 18.13
C ASP A 98 -16.63 10.74 17.37
N THR A 99 -15.95 11.35 16.41
CA THR A 99 -16.51 12.38 15.52
C THR A 99 -17.69 11.82 14.71
N ILE A 100 -17.53 10.64 14.12
CA ILE A 100 -18.58 10.00 13.30
C ILE A 100 -19.80 9.65 14.17
N MET A 101 -19.58 9.12 15.36
CA MET A 101 -20.68 8.82 16.30
C MET A 101 -21.37 10.09 16.83
N ALA A 102 -20.65 11.20 16.97
CA ALA A 102 -21.26 12.49 17.30
C ALA A 102 -22.15 12.99 16.16
N GLN A 103 -21.71 12.89 14.91
CA GLN A 103 -22.52 13.25 13.73
C GLN A 103 -23.77 12.37 13.62
N LEU A 104 -23.64 11.06 13.85
CA LEU A 104 -24.78 10.13 13.85
C LEU A 104 -25.80 10.50 14.94
N ARG A 105 -25.36 10.87 16.15
CA ARG A 105 -26.24 11.32 17.21
C ARG A 105 -26.93 12.67 16.89
N ALA A 106 -26.27 13.53 16.13
CA ALA A 106 -26.82 14.82 15.70
C ALA A 106 -27.89 14.67 14.60
N ALA A 107 -27.93 13.55 13.88
CA ALA A 107 -28.90 13.25 12.82
C ALA A 107 -30.26 12.86 13.42
N GLN A 108 -31.05 13.88 13.82
CA GLN A 108 -32.30 13.70 14.55
C GLN A 108 -33.49 13.51 13.60
N THR A 109 -33.50 14.12 12.42
CA THR A 109 -34.61 14.01 11.48
C THR A 109 -34.42 12.80 10.55
N PRO A 110 -35.51 12.23 10.00
CA PRO A 110 -35.39 11.17 8.99
C PRO A 110 -34.54 11.56 7.77
N ALA A 111 -34.58 12.82 7.36
CA ALA A 111 -33.77 13.33 6.28
C ALA A 111 -32.27 13.41 6.68
N ASP A 112 -31.94 13.80 7.92
CA ASP A 112 -30.56 13.79 8.42
C ASP A 112 -30.02 12.36 8.50
N GLN A 113 -30.83 11.43 9.00
CA GLN A 113 -30.48 10.02 9.07
C GLN A 113 -30.25 9.44 7.68
N GLY A 114 -31.04 9.79 6.65
CA GLY A 114 -30.84 9.38 5.27
C GLY A 114 -29.52 9.93 4.67
N ARG A 115 -29.15 11.18 4.99
CA ARG A 115 -27.86 11.74 4.60
C ARG A 115 -26.68 11.01 5.28
N MET A 116 -26.79 10.75 6.58
CA MET A 116 -25.78 10.04 7.37
C MET A 116 -25.64 8.58 6.93
N GLU A 117 -26.72 7.95 6.49
CA GLU A 117 -26.72 6.60 5.91
C GLU A 117 -25.76 6.49 4.73
N VAL A 118 -25.87 7.42 3.78
CA VAL A 118 -25.01 7.45 2.59
C VAL A 118 -23.58 7.85 2.94
N GLU A 119 -23.41 8.75 3.92
CA GLU A 119 -22.06 9.16 4.37
C GLU A 119 -21.30 7.99 5.02
N LEU A 120 -21.97 7.18 5.85
CA LEU A 120 -21.35 5.96 6.41
C LEU A 120 -20.97 4.96 5.33
N SER A 121 -21.78 4.83 4.26
CA SER A 121 -21.41 4.00 3.11
C SER A 121 -20.20 4.53 2.35
N ARG A 122 -20.06 5.85 2.18
CA ARG A 122 -18.87 6.46 1.59
C ARG A 122 -17.63 6.19 2.43
N LEU A 123 -17.71 6.43 3.74
CA LEU A 123 -16.62 6.19 4.68
C LEU A 123 -16.22 4.71 4.71
N PHE A 124 -17.19 3.79 4.70
CA PHE A 124 -16.93 2.36 4.60
C PHE A 124 -16.17 2.00 3.31
N LEU A 125 -16.66 2.46 2.15
CA LEU A 125 -16.01 2.19 0.87
C LEU A 125 -14.61 2.81 0.76
N GLN A 126 -14.44 4.00 1.32
CA GLN A 126 -13.14 4.64 1.38
C GLN A 126 -12.17 3.86 2.28
N TYR A 127 -12.62 3.46 3.48
CA TYR A 127 -11.83 2.61 4.37
C TYR A 127 -11.45 1.28 3.70
N ALA A 128 -12.44 0.62 3.07
CA ALA A 128 -12.21 -0.64 2.38
C ALA A 128 -11.15 -0.50 1.27
N ARG A 129 -11.19 0.59 0.50
CA ARG A 129 -10.16 0.91 -0.48
C ARG A 129 -8.80 1.14 0.19
N ASP A 130 -8.76 2.05 1.16
CA ASP A 130 -7.52 2.50 1.77
C ASP A 130 -6.79 1.36 2.50
N ILE A 131 -7.53 0.47 3.18
CA ILE A 131 -6.93 -0.69 3.86
C ILE A 131 -6.46 -1.78 2.88
N GLN A 132 -7.16 -1.97 1.75
CA GLN A 132 -6.84 -3.00 0.77
C GLN A 132 -5.73 -2.61 -0.19
N THR A 133 -5.77 -1.37 -0.70
CA THR A 133 -4.99 -0.94 -1.86
C THR A 133 -4.21 0.35 -1.64
N GLY A 134 -4.28 0.89 -0.44
CA GLY A 134 -3.55 2.09 -0.05
C GLY A 134 -4.31 3.39 -0.26
N VAL A 135 -3.82 4.42 0.43
CA VAL A 135 -4.36 5.78 0.42
C VAL A 135 -3.92 6.56 -0.81
N LEU A 136 -2.69 6.27 -1.29
CA LEU A 136 -2.03 6.98 -2.38
C LEU A 136 -2.21 6.27 -3.72
N VAL A 137 -2.05 7.01 -4.80
CA VAL A 137 -1.96 6.48 -6.17
C VAL A 137 -0.46 6.43 -6.53
N PRO A 138 0.14 5.25 -6.72
CA PRO A 138 1.60 5.11 -6.87
C PRO A 138 2.21 6.00 -7.96
N SER A 139 1.60 6.04 -9.14
CA SER A 139 2.07 6.83 -10.28
C SER A 139 2.05 8.35 -10.05
N GLN A 140 1.25 8.83 -9.10
CA GLN A 140 1.21 10.24 -8.69
C GLN A 140 2.26 10.59 -7.64
N VAL A 141 2.86 9.59 -7.00
CA VAL A 141 3.89 9.79 -5.96
C VAL A 141 5.29 9.69 -6.56
N VAL A 142 5.53 8.65 -7.36
CA VAL A 142 6.85 8.38 -7.97
C VAL A 142 6.65 7.82 -9.37
N SER A 143 7.26 8.46 -10.37
CA SER A 143 7.14 8.11 -11.80
C SER A 143 7.68 6.73 -12.18
N HIS A 144 8.60 6.16 -11.38
CA HIS A 144 9.18 4.84 -11.64
C HIS A 144 8.39 3.68 -11.00
N VAL A 145 7.26 3.97 -10.34
CA VAL A 145 6.37 2.94 -9.80
C VAL A 145 5.29 2.64 -10.84
N GLU A 146 5.60 1.69 -11.71
CA GLU A 146 4.71 1.22 -12.78
C GLU A 146 3.88 0.02 -12.28
N ARG A 147 3.06 0.26 -11.25
CA ARG A 147 2.25 -0.78 -10.63
C ARG A 147 0.78 -0.58 -10.93
N GLU A 148 0.16 -1.60 -11.44
CA GLU A 148 -1.29 -1.73 -11.40
C GLU A 148 -1.75 -2.09 -9.98
N VAL A 149 -2.38 -1.10 -9.31
CA VAL A 149 -3.00 -1.35 -8.01
C VAL A 149 -4.26 -2.20 -8.21
N PRO A 150 -4.42 -3.32 -7.48
CA PRO A 150 -5.55 -4.22 -7.67
C PRO A 150 -6.83 -3.67 -7.04
N TYR A 151 -7.35 -2.56 -7.56
CA TYR A 151 -8.60 -1.97 -7.09
C TYR A 151 -9.77 -2.96 -7.22
N ARG A 152 -10.56 -3.04 -6.17
CA ARG A 152 -11.72 -3.94 -6.11
C ARG A 152 -12.99 -3.18 -6.46
N SER A 153 -13.97 -3.88 -7.03
CA SER A 153 -15.29 -3.29 -7.32
C SER A 153 -15.94 -2.77 -6.03
N ARG A 154 -16.26 -1.47 -6.03
CA ARG A 154 -16.93 -0.81 -4.90
C ARG A 154 -18.32 -1.40 -4.65
N LEU A 155 -19.07 -1.70 -5.72
CA LEU A 155 -20.37 -2.33 -5.61
C LEU A 155 -20.27 -3.72 -5.00
N ALA A 156 -19.37 -4.57 -5.50
CA ALA A 156 -19.16 -5.89 -4.92
C ALA A 156 -18.70 -5.83 -3.46
N THR A 157 -17.93 -4.81 -3.09
CA THR A 157 -17.45 -4.61 -1.71
C THR A 157 -18.61 -4.29 -0.76
N ILE A 158 -19.49 -3.34 -1.10
CA ILE A 158 -20.59 -2.96 -0.21
C ILE A 158 -21.66 -4.06 -0.15
N THR A 159 -21.97 -4.70 -1.27
CA THR A 159 -22.91 -5.83 -1.33
C THR A 159 -22.38 -7.04 -0.54
N GLY A 160 -21.09 -7.36 -0.70
CA GLY A 160 -20.45 -8.44 0.05
C GLY A 160 -20.42 -8.18 1.56
N PHE A 161 -20.20 -6.93 1.98
CA PHE A 161 -20.26 -6.54 3.39
C PHE A 161 -21.68 -6.72 3.95
N GLU A 162 -22.69 -6.27 3.22
CA GLU A 162 -24.10 -6.41 3.64
C GLU A 162 -24.48 -7.86 3.92
N GLN A 163 -24.00 -8.78 3.07
CA GLN A 163 -24.35 -10.21 3.09
C GLN A 163 -23.48 -11.05 4.03
N SER A 164 -22.47 -10.46 4.66
CA SER A 164 -21.49 -11.19 5.48
C SER A 164 -21.58 -10.86 6.96
N SER A 165 -20.79 -11.56 7.78
CA SER A 165 -20.49 -11.15 9.15
C SER A 165 -19.65 -9.86 9.13
N PRO A 166 -20.19 -8.71 9.62
CA PRO A 166 -19.52 -7.41 9.43
C PRO A 166 -18.11 -7.35 9.97
N ALA A 167 -17.87 -7.84 11.18
CA ALA A 167 -16.53 -7.83 11.79
C ALA A 167 -15.53 -8.75 11.07
N ALA A 168 -15.98 -9.91 10.60
CA ALA A 168 -15.12 -10.83 9.84
C ALA A 168 -14.76 -10.23 8.47
N PHE A 169 -15.73 -9.62 7.79
CA PHE A 169 -15.52 -8.96 6.51
C PHE A 169 -14.49 -7.83 6.63
N LEU A 170 -14.64 -6.93 7.60
CA LEU A 170 -13.72 -5.80 7.80
C LEU A 170 -12.29 -6.26 8.12
N ARG A 171 -12.14 -7.28 8.96
CA ARG A 171 -10.81 -7.86 9.24
C ARG A 171 -10.16 -8.51 8.01
N ALA A 172 -10.96 -9.08 7.12
CA ALA A 172 -10.47 -9.71 5.89
C ALA A 172 -10.04 -8.72 4.80
N LEU A 173 -10.29 -7.41 4.98
CA LEU A 173 -9.89 -6.39 4.00
C LEU A 173 -8.38 -6.13 4.00
N ALA A 174 -7.72 -6.23 5.16
CA ALA A 174 -6.30 -5.95 5.29
C ALA A 174 -5.43 -6.97 4.52
N PRO A 175 -4.24 -6.56 4.03
CA PRO A 175 -3.30 -7.50 3.43
C PRO A 175 -2.89 -8.60 4.42
N THR A 176 -2.80 -9.83 3.92
CA THR A 176 -2.41 -11.01 4.71
C THR A 176 -0.97 -11.45 4.46
N SER A 177 -0.19 -10.69 3.67
CA SER A 177 1.21 -11.03 3.39
C SER A 177 2.04 -11.07 4.68
N PRO A 178 3.02 -11.99 4.77
CA PRO A 178 3.94 -12.02 5.91
C PRO A 178 4.69 -10.71 6.12
N GLU A 179 5.00 -9.99 5.03
CA GLU A 179 5.66 -8.68 5.03
C GLU A 179 4.80 -7.64 5.74
N TYR A 180 3.54 -7.51 5.33
CA TYR A 180 2.60 -6.57 5.95
C TYR A 180 2.42 -6.84 7.44
N THR A 181 2.27 -8.13 7.81
CA THR A 181 2.10 -8.54 9.20
C THR A 181 3.33 -8.21 10.05
N ARG A 182 4.55 -8.39 9.51
CA ARG A 182 5.80 -8.02 10.19
C ARG A 182 5.93 -6.51 10.36
N LEU A 183 5.62 -5.73 9.31
CA LEU A 183 5.64 -4.27 9.35
C LEU A 183 4.65 -3.71 10.39
N MET A 184 3.43 -4.21 10.41
CA MET A 184 2.42 -3.81 11.39
C MET A 184 2.87 -4.11 12.83
N ARG A 185 3.42 -5.31 13.08
CA ARG A 185 3.96 -5.67 14.39
C ARG A 185 5.09 -4.74 14.82
N GLU A 186 5.99 -4.42 13.91
CA GLU A 186 7.11 -3.51 14.17
C GLU A 186 6.63 -2.08 14.40
N LYS A 187 5.66 -1.59 13.61
CA LYS A 187 5.01 -0.30 13.85
C LYS A 187 4.50 -0.19 15.28
N LEU A 188 3.70 -1.15 15.70
CA LEU A 188 3.13 -1.16 17.05
C LEU A 188 4.22 -1.26 18.15
N ARG A 189 5.33 -1.96 17.87
CA ARG A 189 6.50 -2.01 18.76
C ARG A 189 7.16 -0.63 18.89
N LEU A 190 7.38 0.06 17.77
CA LEU A 190 7.99 1.39 17.78
C LEU A 190 7.11 2.43 18.47
N GLU A 191 5.80 2.38 18.28
CA GLU A 191 4.85 3.28 18.98
C GLU A 191 4.91 3.10 20.49
N ARG A 192 4.95 1.85 20.97
CA ARG A 192 5.16 1.59 22.41
C ARG A 192 6.49 2.13 22.92
N LEU A 193 7.56 1.99 22.12
CA LEU A 193 8.88 2.55 22.47
C LEU A 193 8.87 4.07 22.52
N MET A 194 8.11 4.75 21.65
CA MET A 194 7.96 6.22 21.69
C MET A 194 7.38 6.67 23.02
N GLY A 195 6.45 5.91 23.60
CA GLY A 195 5.91 6.15 24.93
C GLY A 195 6.88 5.85 26.10
N GLN A 196 8.04 5.21 25.81
CA GLN A 196 9.00 4.71 26.82
C GLN A 196 10.41 5.30 26.68
N ASN A 197 10.58 6.54 26.25
CA ASN A 197 11.87 7.21 26.00
C ASN A 197 12.60 6.76 24.71
N GLY A 198 11.99 6.04 23.80
CA GLY A 198 12.54 5.69 22.49
C GLY A 198 13.82 4.83 22.55
N TYR A 199 14.76 5.12 21.68
CA TYR A 199 16.06 4.40 21.65
C TYR A 199 17.11 4.95 22.65
N GLY A 200 16.73 5.89 23.50
CA GLY A 200 17.67 6.56 24.40
C GLY A 200 18.61 7.56 23.71
N PRO A 201 19.67 8.01 24.41
CA PRO A 201 20.61 9.01 23.90
C PRO A 201 21.28 8.59 22.59
N THR A 202 21.58 9.56 21.74
CA THR A 202 22.36 9.35 20.50
C THR A 202 23.82 8.96 20.81
N VAL A 203 24.42 8.21 19.91
CA VAL A 203 25.83 7.84 19.99
C VAL A 203 26.66 9.00 19.48
N SER A 204 27.42 9.67 20.38
CA SER A 204 28.29 10.79 20.06
C SER A 204 29.73 10.29 19.81
N ALA A 205 29.94 9.69 18.61
CA ALA A 205 31.28 9.25 18.18
C ALA A 205 31.33 9.26 16.65
N GLY A 206 32.49 9.48 16.06
CA GLY A 206 32.73 9.33 14.63
C GLY A 206 32.88 7.86 14.22
N SER A 207 33.49 7.06 15.08
CA SER A 207 33.67 5.61 14.92
C SER A 207 33.91 4.95 16.26
N LEU A 208 33.45 3.72 16.41
CA LEU A 208 33.71 2.83 17.55
C LEU A 208 34.11 1.44 17.02
N ALA A 209 35.20 0.90 17.54
CA ALA A 209 35.76 -0.39 17.14
C ALA A 209 35.89 -1.33 18.35
N PRO A 210 36.07 -2.64 18.14
CA PRO A 210 36.37 -3.59 19.22
C PRO A 210 37.51 -3.11 20.13
N GLY A 211 37.34 -3.22 21.44
CA GLY A 211 38.24 -2.72 22.46
C GLY A 211 37.95 -1.28 22.92
N ALA A 212 37.17 -0.49 22.22
CA ALA A 212 36.78 0.86 22.67
C ALA A 212 35.98 0.81 23.99
N THR A 213 36.08 1.87 24.79
CA THR A 213 35.41 2.02 26.08
C THR A 213 34.81 3.42 26.23
N GLY A 214 33.93 3.59 27.24
CA GLY A 214 33.40 4.91 27.60
C GLY A 214 31.94 5.13 27.23
N ALA A 215 31.46 6.37 27.42
CA ALA A 215 30.04 6.73 27.36
C ALA A 215 29.40 6.44 26.00
N SER A 216 30.13 6.66 24.88
CA SER A 216 29.62 6.37 23.52
C SER A 216 29.43 4.89 23.28
N VAL A 217 30.27 4.00 23.85
CA VAL A 217 30.10 2.54 23.80
C VAL A 217 28.87 2.14 24.58
N VAL A 218 28.64 2.70 25.76
CA VAL A 218 27.43 2.46 26.57
C VAL A 218 26.18 2.92 25.83
N SER A 219 26.22 4.08 25.19
CA SER A 219 25.10 4.58 24.37
C SER A 219 24.80 3.65 23.19
N LEU A 220 25.82 3.22 22.46
CA LEU A 220 25.67 2.26 21.34
C LEU A 220 25.06 0.94 21.83
N ARG A 221 25.62 0.36 22.91
CA ARG A 221 25.10 -0.86 23.54
C ARG A 221 23.61 -0.72 23.87
N ASN A 222 23.22 0.33 24.59
CA ASN A 222 21.84 0.54 25.01
C ASN A 222 20.88 0.66 23.83
N ARG A 223 21.30 1.37 22.76
CA ARG A 223 20.51 1.47 21.55
C ARG A 223 20.35 0.11 20.85
N LEU A 224 21.43 -0.67 20.71
CA LEU A 224 21.39 -2.01 20.11
C LEU A 224 20.50 -2.96 20.92
N ILE A 225 20.50 -2.89 22.26
CA ILE A 225 19.60 -3.64 23.11
C ILE A 225 18.13 -3.23 22.87
N THR A 226 17.84 -1.94 22.88
CA THR A 226 16.47 -1.42 22.67
C THR A 226 15.94 -1.71 21.26
N MET A 227 16.84 -1.71 20.27
CA MET A 227 16.52 -2.07 18.89
C MET A 227 16.36 -3.58 18.67
N GLY A 228 16.78 -4.42 19.64
CA GLY A 228 16.67 -5.88 19.58
C GLY A 228 17.83 -6.60 18.89
N TYR A 229 18.96 -5.91 18.68
CA TYR A 229 20.16 -6.50 18.07
C TYR A 229 21.15 -7.07 19.11
N MET A 230 20.94 -6.77 20.38
CA MET A 230 21.78 -7.24 21.47
C MET A 230 20.96 -7.65 22.68
N ASP A 231 21.35 -8.72 23.35
CA ASP A 231 20.78 -9.09 24.63
C ASP A 231 21.19 -8.11 25.73
N ARG A 232 20.47 -8.09 26.85
CA ARG A 232 20.79 -7.23 27.99
C ARG A 232 22.20 -7.49 28.48
N SER A 233 22.98 -6.42 28.57
CA SER A 233 24.39 -6.44 28.98
C SER A 233 24.72 -5.17 29.76
N ALA A 234 25.66 -5.28 30.70
CA ALA A 234 26.22 -4.16 31.45
C ALA A 234 27.65 -3.79 30.98
N THR A 235 28.13 -4.39 29.89
CA THR A 235 29.49 -4.12 29.36
C THR A 235 29.70 -2.62 29.10
N GLN A 236 30.85 -2.11 29.41
CA GLN A 236 31.29 -0.75 29.06
C GLN A 236 32.40 -0.78 28.01
N THR A 237 32.72 -1.96 27.53
CA THR A 237 33.72 -2.19 26.50
C THR A 237 33.06 -2.72 25.24
N TYR A 238 33.53 -2.28 24.08
CA TYR A 238 33.14 -2.84 22.79
C TYR A 238 33.74 -4.25 22.66
N ASP A 239 33.09 -5.22 23.26
CA ASP A 239 33.48 -6.62 23.29
C ASP A 239 32.97 -7.41 22.08
N VAL A 240 33.25 -8.71 22.03
CA VAL A 240 32.84 -9.59 20.93
C VAL A 240 31.31 -9.66 20.80
N SER A 241 30.56 -9.54 21.90
CA SER A 241 29.09 -9.57 21.87
C SER A 241 28.53 -8.30 21.22
N MET A 242 29.12 -7.14 21.49
CA MET A 242 28.79 -5.89 20.80
C MET A 242 29.18 -5.93 19.33
N GLN A 243 30.36 -6.47 18.99
CA GLN A 243 30.77 -6.63 17.60
C GLN A 243 29.77 -7.45 16.81
N ALA A 244 29.35 -8.61 17.36
CA ALA A 244 28.33 -9.45 16.73
C ALA A 244 26.97 -8.73 16.62
N ALA A 245 26.59 -7.91 17.59
CA ALA A 245 25.36 -7.11 17.54
C ALA A 245 25.43 -6.04 16.46
N VAL A 246 26.55 -5.35 16.32
CA VAL A 246 26.80 -4.36 15.26
C VAL A 246 26.76 -5.05 13.88
N GLN A 247 27.37 -6.22 13.72
CA GLN A 247 27.28 -6.98 12.46
C GLN A 247 25.83 -7.31 12.09
N ARG A 248 25.02 -7.80 13.05
CA ARG A 248 23.59 -8.05 12.83
C ARG A 248 22.83 -6.78 12.44
N PHE A 249 23.12 -5.67 13.11
CA PHE A 249 22.54 -4.37 12.78
C PHE A 249 22.93 -3.94 11.36
N GLN A 250 24.22 -4.00 11.03
CA GLN A 250 24.72 -3.65 9.70
C GLN A 250 24.07 -4.49 8.60
N GLN A 251 23.99 -5.80 8.77
CA GLN A 251 23.31 -6.70 7.82
C GLN A 251 21.82 -6.32 7.62
N ALA A 252 21.11 -6.07 8.72
CA ALA A 252 19.70 -5.71 8.68
C ALA A 252 19.44 -4.34 8.02
N HIS A 253 20.46 -3.46 8.00
CA HIS A 253 20.37 -2.12 7.44
C HIS A 253 21.14 -1.95 6.11
N GLY A 254 21.57 -3.05 5.48
CA GLY A 254 22.24 -3.01 4.17
C GLY A 254 23.64 -2.36 4.21
N LEU A 255 24.29 -2.32 5.37
CA LEU A 255 25.63 -1.83 5.55
C LEU A 255 26.66 -2.97 5.42
N VAL A 256 27.94 -2.61 5.24
CA VAL A 256 29.02 -3.59 5.29
C VAL A 256 29.11 -4.16 6.70
N ALA A 257 28.96 -5.48 6.84
CA ALA A 257 28.89 -6.16 8.15
C ALA A 257 30.28 -6.51 8.69
N ASP A 258 31.13 -5.50 8.89
CA ASP A 258 32.49 -5.63 9.41
C ASP A 258 32.56 -5.67 10.95
N GLY A 259 31.47 -5.30 11.62
CA GLY A 259 31.41 -5.22 13.07
C GLY A 259 32.16 -4.00 13.65
N VAL A 260 32.45 -2.99 12.83
CA VAL A 260 32.97 -1.69 13.27
C VAL A 260 31.85 -0.66 13.12
N ALA A 261 31.48 0.02 14.20
CA ALA A 261 30.53 1.09 14.14
C ALA A 261 31.18 2.37 13.59
N GLY A 262 31.48 2.37 12.28
CA GLY A 262 31.98 3.52 11.54
C GLY A 262 30.93 4.60 11.31
N ALA A 263 31.28 5.67 10.61
CA ALA A 263 30.42 6.86 10.41
C ALA A 263 29.04 6.52 9.86
N SER A 264 28.94 5.64 8.86
CA SER A 264 27.66 5.19 8.29
C SER A 264 26.81 4.39 9.30
N THR A 265 27.45 3.50 10.08
CA THR A 265 26.77 2.73 11.13
C THR A 265 26.26 3.64 12.25
N ILE A 266 27.08 4.59 12.69
CA ILE A 266 26.70 5.57 13.73
C ILE A 266 25.54 6.45 13.23
N SER A 267 25.60 6.93 11.99
CA SER A 267 24.51 7.70 11.38
C SER A 267 23.21 6.89 11.37
N GLU A 268 23.29 5.64 10.95
CA GLU A 268 22.12 4.74 10.83
C GLU A 268 21.52 4.37 12.20
N VAL A 269 22.35 4.08 13.20
CA VAL A 269 21.93 3.83 14.60
C VAL A 269 21.26 5.08 15.20
N ASN A 270 21.67 6.27 14.79
CA ASN A 270 21.18 7.54 15.32
C ASN A 270 19.89 8.04 14.65
N ILE A 271 19.39 7.38 13.61
CA ILE A 271 18.12 7.76 13.00
C ILE A 271 17.03 7.82 14.07
N PRO A 272 16.30 8.94 14.19
CA PRO A 272 15.24 9.10 15.18
C PRO A 272 14.14 8.06 15.03
N LEU A 273 13.57 7.64 16.15
CA LEU A 273 12.51 6.63 16.18
C LEU A 273 11.28 7.04 15.36
N GLY A 274 10.89 8.33 15.39
CA GLY A 274 9.80 8.85 14.57
C GLY A 274 10.05 8.68 13.06
N ASN A 275 11.29 8.86 12.60
CA ASN A 275 11.64 8.65 11.20
C ASN A 275 11.54 7.16 10.82
N ARG A 276 11.92 6.25 11.73
CA ARG A 276 11.74 4.80 11.51
C ARG A 276 10.27 4.42 11.42
N LEU A 277 9.45 4.98 12.32
CA LEU A 277 8.01 4.77 12.28
C LEU A 277 7.42 5.23 10.95
N GLN A 278 7.80 6.42 10.48
CA GLN A 278 7.37 6.94 9.18
C GLN A 278 7.78 6.03 8.03
N GLN A 279 9.02 5.51 8.03
CA GLN A 279 9.49 4.57 7.01
C GLN A 279 8.65 3.28 6.99
N ILE A 280 8.26 2.76 8.16
CA ILE A 280 7.40 1.57 8.26
C ILE A 280 5.99 1.86 7.75
N ILE A 281 5.41 3.01 8.09
CA ILE A 281 4.08 3.41 7.58
C ILE A 281 4.10 3.49 6.04
N VAL A 282 5.14 4.08 5.47
CA VAL A 282 5.33 4.12 4.01
C VAL A 282 5.48 2.71 3.43
N ALA A 283 6.23 1.81 4.08
CA ALA A 283 6.38 0.44 3.63
C ALA A 283 5.05 -0.33 3.71
N MET A 284 4.23 -0.11 4.75
CA MET A 284 2.88 -0.69 4.85
C MET A 284 1.96 -0.17 3.74
N GLU A 285 2.04 1.10 3.38
CA GLU A 285 1.32 1.67 2.24
C GLU A 285 1.70 0.96 0.93
N ARG A 286 3.00 0.77 0.71
CA ARG A 286 3.52 0.10 -0.49
C ARG A 286 3.11 -1.38 -0.57
N GLU A 287 3.04 -2.08 0.57
CA GLU A 287 2.54 -3.46 0.62
C GLU A 287 1.05 -3.57 0.23
N ARG A 288 0.23 -2.55 0.50
CA ARG A 288 -1.16 -2.51 0.05
C ARG A 288 -1.27 -2.42 -1.47
N TRP A 289 -0.36 -1.73 -2.14
CA TRP A 289 -0.31 -1.68 -3.61
C TRP A 289 -0.06 -3.06 -4.25
N LEU A 290 0.50 -3.99 -3.45
CA LEU A 290 0.81 -5.37 -3.83
C LEU A 290 -0.21 -6.40 -3.32
N ASN A 291 -1.35 -5.97 -2.77
CA ASN A 291 -2.32 -6.84 -2.12
C ASN A 291 -3.09 -7.70 -3.14
N ARG A 292 -2.36 -8.60 -3.79
CA ARG A 292 -2.87 -9.63 -4.69
C ARG A 292 -2.16 -10.96 -4.44
N PRO A 293 -2.79 -12.11 -4.78
CA PRO A 293 -2.11 -13.40 -4.72
C PRO A 293 -0.87 -13.39 -5.60
N ARG A 294 0.27 -13.77 -5.05
CA ARG A 294 1.56 -13.89 -5.77
C ARG A 294 1.72 -15.24 -6.46
N GLY A 295 0.82 -16.20 -6.18
CA GLY A 295 0.93 -17.58 -6.63
C GLY A 295 1.85 -18.42 -5.73
N ALA A 296 1.70 -19.74 -5.85
CA ALA A 296 2.51 -20.69 -5.07
C ALA A 296 4.01 -20.61 -5.42
N ARG A 297 4.33 -20.21 -6.65
CA ARG A 297 5.70 -19.94 -7.12
C ARG A 297 5.76 -18.54 -7.71
N HIS A 298 6.71 -17.74 -7.22
CA HIS A 298 6.97 -16.40 -7.75
C HIS A 298 8.45 -16.02 -7.60
N ILE A 299 8.86 -15.03 -8.38
CA ILE A 299 10.17 -14.40 -8.27
C ILE A 299 10.00 -13.05 -7.60
N TRP A 300 10.71 -12.85 -6.50
CA TRP A 300 10.74 -11.60 -5.76
C TRP A 300 12.07 -10.92 -5.97
N VAL A 301 12.07 -9.75 -6.61
CA VAL A 301 13.27 -8.92 -6.79
C VAL A 301 13.16 -7.72 -5.86
N ASN A 302 14.12 -7.59 -4.94
CA ASN A 302 14.22 -6.45 -4.07
C ASN A 302 15.29 -5.48 -4.60
N LEU A 303 14.84 -4.34 -5.11
CA LEU A 303 15.72 -3.35 -5.71
C LEU A 303 16.64 -2.67 -4.68
N THR A 304 16.28 -2.68 -3.40
CA THR A 304 17.02 -1.97 -2.35
C THR A 304 18.13 -2.79 -1.72
N ASP A 305 18.01 -4.13 -1.70
CA ASP A 305 19.04 -5.05 -1.20
C ASP A 305 19.79 -5.80 -2.32
N PHE A 306 19.45 -5.52 -3.59
CA PHE A 306 20.08 -6.11 -4.76
C PHE A 306 19.96 -7.65 -4.82
N THR A 307 18.81 -8.20 -4.41
CA THR A 307 18.58 -9.64 -4.43
C THR A 307 17.41 -10.03 -5.30
N ALA A 308 17.49 -11.21 -5.91
CA ALA A 308 16.35 -11.90 -6.51
C ALA A 308 16.17 -13.26 -5.81
N ARG A 309 14.93 -13.56 -5.46
CA ARG A 309 14.55 -14.79 -4.76
C ARG A 309 13.48 -15.53 -5.55
N ILE A 310 13.62 -16.84 -5.67
CA ILE A 310 12.53 -17.72 -6.06
C ILE A 310 11.87 -18.19 -4.77
N VAL A 311 10.57 -17.98 -4.68
CA VAL A 311 9.75 -18.35 -3.53
C VAL A 311 8.76 -19.42 -3.99
N ASP A 312 8.80 -20.58 -3.35
CA ASP A 312 7.90 -21.72 -3.56
C ASP A 312 7.13 -21.98 -2.27
N ASN A 313 5.79 -21.83 -2.30
CA ASN A 313 4.92 -22.02 -1.14
C ASN A 313 5.44 -21.28 0.10
N ASP A 314 5.69 -19.98 -0.05
CA ASP A 314 6.21 -19.06 0.97
C ASP A 314 7.62 -19.40 1.52
N ARG A 315 8.37 -20.27 0.84
CA ARG A 315 9.76 -20.59 1.17
C ARG A 315 10.70 -20.13 0.07
N VAL A 316 11.77 -19.44 0.46
CA VAL A 316 12.85 -19.10 -0.48
C VAL A 316 13.60 -20.39 -0.84
N THR A 317 13.53 -20.78 -2.10
CA THR A 317 14.19 -21.97 -2.64
C THR A 317 15.46 -21.65 -3.43
N PHE A 318 15.60 -20.39 -3.85
CA PHE A 318 16.79 -19.88 -4.54
C PHE A 318 16.95 -18.40 -4.24
N GLU A 319 18.18 -17.94 -4.02
CA GLU A 319 18.53 -16.53 -3.87
C GLU A 319 19.81 -16.21 -4.61
N THR A 320 19.85 -15.05 -5.26
CA THR A 320 21.04 -14.53 -5.94
C THR A 320 21.12 -13.01 -5.84
N ARG A 321 22.32 -12.46 -5.98
CA ARG A 321 22.50 -11.02 -6.15
C ARG A 321 22.14 -10.61 -7.58
N THR A 322 21.65 -9.37 -7.70
CA THR A 322 21.24 -8.77 -8.95
C THR A 322 21.96 -7.44 -9.19
N VAL A 323 22.09 -7.06 -10.45
CA VAL A 323 22.47 -5.71 -10.85
C VAL A 323 21.19 -4.90 -11.04
N ILE A 324 21.11 -3.78 -10.37
CA ILE A 324 19.98 -2.86 -10.39
C ILE A 324 20.40 -1.59 -11.14
N GLY A 325 19.46 -0.96 -11.83
CA GLY A 325 19.70 0.29 -12.52
C GLY A 325 20.17 1.42 -11.59
N ALA A 326 21.00 2.31 -12.10
CA ALA A 326 21.56 3.40 -11.33
C ALA A 326 20.48 4.39 -10.89
N THR A 327 20.64 4.99 -9.70
CA THR A 327 19.69 5.97 -9.15
C THR A 327 19.71 7.33 -9.86
N GLN A 328 20.71 7.56 -10.72
CA GLN A 328 20.89 8.83 -11.44
C GLN A 328 20.46 8.71 -12.90
N GLY A 329 19.80 9.73 -13.39
CA GLY A 329 19.31 9.80 -14.76
C GLY A 329 18.16 8.82 -15.02
N ASP A 330 17.92 8.53 -16.30
CA ASP A 330 16.86 7.63 -16.79
C ASP A 330 17.31 6.15 -16.79
N ARG A 331 17.96 5.73 -15.69
CA ARG A 331 18.56 4.38 -15.57
C ARG A 331 17.97 3.56 -14.42
N GLN A 332 17.00 4.09 -13.71
CA GLN A 332 16.39 3.40 -12.58
C GLN A 332 15.61 2.19 -13.06
N SER A 333 15.74 1.08 -12.34
CA SER A 333 14.86 -0.08 -12.56
C SER A 333 13.45 0.29 -12.12
N PRO A 334 12.43 0.09 -12.99
CA PRO A 334 11.06 0.35 -12.61
C PRO A 334 10.58 -0.68 -11.58
N GLU A 335 9.64 -0.26 -10.74
CA GLU A 335 8.92 -1.16 -9.85
C GLU A 335 7.63 -1.63 -10.55
N PHE A 336 7.56 -2.91 -10.86
CA PHE A 336 6.39 -3.51 -11.49
C PHE A 336 6.13 -4.91 -10.93
N SER A 337 4.99 -5.49 -11.28
CA SER A 337 4.67 -6.89 -11.03
C SER A 337 3.96 -7.43 -12.26
N ASP A 338 4.46 -8.54 -12.79
CA ASP A 338 3.92 -9.13 -14.00
C ASP A 338 4.10 -10.64 -14.02
N VAL A 339 3.51 -11.30 -15.02
CA VAL A 339 3.65 -12.73 -15.26
C VAL A 339 4.64 -12.93 -16.40
N MET A 340 5.70 -13.72 -16.13
CA MET A 340 6.67 -14.08 -17.16
C MET A 340 6.01 -14.98 -18.22
N GLU A 341 6.08 -14.57 -19.48
CA GLU A 341 5.47 -15.29 -20.59
C GLU A 341 6.39 -16.38 -21.15
N PHE A 342 7.63 -16.01 -21.49
CA PHE A 342 8.60 -16.94 -22.07
C PHE A 342 10.04 -16.49 -21.81
N MET A 343 10.98 -17.39 -22.13
CA MET A 343 12.41 -17.13 -22.05
C MET A 343 13.03 -17.19 -23.44
N VAL A 344 13.99 -16.31 -23.71
CA VAL A 344 14.84 -16.36 -24.91
C VAL A 344 16.22 -16.86 -24.51
N ILE A 345 16.63 -18.02 -25.02
CA ILE A 345 17.94 -18.58 -24.77
C ILE A 345 18.91 -18.02 -25.82
N ASN A 346 20.11 -17.62 -25.39
CA ASN A 346 21.13 -16.98 -26.23
C ASN A 346 20.56 -15.75 -26.98
N PRO A 347 20.08 -14.72 -26.25
CA PRO A 347 19.47 -13.55 -26.88
C PRO A 347 20.50 -12.71 -27.65
N SER A 348 20.04 -12.07 -28.70
CA SER A 348 20.74 -10.92 -29.28
C SER A 348 20.29 -9.66 -28.49
N TRP A 349 21.20 -8.76 -28.16
CA TRP A 349 20.85 -7.47 -27.60
C TRP A 349 20.77 -6.43 -28.71
N TYR A 350 19.59 -5.93 -28.96
CA TYR A 350 19.36 -4.77 -29.82
C TYR A 350 19.59 -3.51 -28.99
N VAL A 351 20.62 -2.76 -29.34
CA VAL A 351 21.07 -1.61 -28.53
C VAL A 351 20.03 -0.48 -28.63
N PRO A 352 19.53 0.04 -27.52
CA PRO A 352 18.62 1.18 -27.51
C PRO A 352 19.21 2.41 -28.20
N ARG A 353 18.38 3.17 -28.91
CA ARG A 353 18.81 4.37 -29.66
C ARG A 353 19.56 5.36 -28.78
N SER A 354 19.12 5.57 -27.55
CA SER A 354 19.77 6.45 -26.60
C SER A 354 21.22 6.05 -26.32
N ILE A 355 21.50 4.77 -26.13
CA ILE A 355 22.86 4.24 -25.94
C ILE A 355 23.68 4.40 -27.23
N ILE A 356 23.07 4.10 -28.39
CA ILE A 356 23.76 4.25 -29.66
C ILE A 356 24.27 5.69 -29.84
N VAL A 357 23.41 6.69 -29.67
CA VAL A 357 23.75 8.08 -29.99
C VAL A 357 24.51 8.80 -28.87
N ASN A 358 24.30 8.43 -27.62
CA ASN A 358 24.91 9.14 -26.49
C ASN A 358 26.25 8.50 -26.04
N GLU A 359 26.48 7.20 -26.33
CA GLU A 359 27.64 6.46 -25.84
C GLU A 359 28.48 5.90 -26.98
N TYR A 360 27.85 5.16 -27.91
CA TYR A 360 28.59 4.41 -28.93
C TYR A 360 28.99 5.26 -30.13
N LEU A 361 28.14 6.15 -30.63
CA LEU A 361 28.48 7.04 -31.74
C LEU A 361 29.66 7.96 -31.38
N PRO A 362 29.70 8.67 -30.23
CA PRO A 362 30.87 9.44 -29.85
C PRO A 362 32.16 8.61 -29.73
N SER A 363 32.04 7.36 -29.31
CA SER A 363 33.20 6.44 -29.23
C SER A 363 33.68 6.02 -30.62
N LEU A 364 32.78 5.72 -31.54
CA LEU A 364 33.08 5.38 -32.95
C LEU A 364 33.63 6.56 -33.73
N GLN A 365 33.21 7.79 -33.44
CA GLN A 365 33.76 9.02 -34.02
C GLN A 365 35.21 9.23 -33.65
N ARG A 366 35.63 8.85 -32.44
CA ARG A 366 37.02 8.91 -31.99
C ARG A 366 37.86 7.74 -32.47
N ASN A 367 37.26 6.56 -32.57
CA ASN A 367 37.90 5.32 -33.01
C ASN A 367 36.87 4.40 -33.65
N SER A 368 36.93 4.22 -34.95
CA SER A 368 36.00 3.36 -35.71
C SER A 368 36.06 1.89 -35.27
N GLY A 369 37.14 1.45 -34.63
CA GLY A 369 37.29 0.12 -34.02
C GLY A 369 36.66 0.01 -32.60
N ALA A 370 36.15 1.10 -32.01
CA ALA A 370 35.50 1.04 -30.72
C ALA A 370 34.28 0.12 -30.74
N VAL A 371 33.91 -0.41 -29.57
CA VAL A 371 32.77 -1.34 -29.40
C VAL A 371 32.73 -2.49 -30.41
N SER A 372 33.86 -3.10 -30.65
CA SER A 372 34.04 -4.16 -31.70
C SER A 372 33.13 -5.39 -31.54
N HIS A 373 32.63 -5.62 -30.31
CA HIS A 373 31.69 -6.69 -29.99
C HIS A 373 30.23 -6.39 -30.41
N ILE A 374 29.98 -5.19 -30.94
CA ILE A 374 28.67 -4.76 -31.43
C ILE A 374 28.69 -4.76 -32.97
N GLU A 375 27.73 -5.42 -33.59
CA GLU A 375 27.48 -5.32 -35.03
C GLU A 375 26.72 -4.04 -35.33
N ILE A 376 27.11 -3.39 -36.45
CA ILE A 376 26.37 -2.24 -36.99
C ILE A 376 25.52 -2.75 -38.14
N THR A 377 24.24 -2.44 -38.17
CA THR A 377 23.31 -2.91 -39.20
C THR A 377 22.62 -1.75 -39.90
N ASP A 378 22.36 -1.93 -41.19
CA ASP A 378 21.57 -1.03 -42.02
C ASP A 378 20.06 -1.19 -41.73
N SER A 379 19.23 -0.42 -42.40
CA SER A 379 17.76 -0.46 -42.26
C SER A 379 17.16 -1.82 -42.73
N SER A 380 17.90 -2.63 -43.50
CA SER A 380 17.47 -3.95 -43.90
C SER A 380 17.98 -5.06 -42.94
N GLY A 381 18.69 -4.68 -41.87
CA GLY A 381 19.26 -5.61 -40.89
C GLY A 381 20.59 -6.28 -41.33
N ARG A 382 21.18 -5.87 -42.48
CA ARG A 382 22.46 -6.41 -42.94
C ARG A 382 23.61 -5.76 -42.18
N VAL A 383 24.62 -6.57 -41.82
CA VAL A 383 25.81 -6.07 -41.14
C VAL A 383 26.61 -5.18 -42.09
N VAL A 384 26.93 -4.00 -41.58
CA VAL A 384 27.71 -2.98 -42.31
C VAL A 384 29.17 -3.11 -41.93
N ASN A 385 30.06 -3.08 -42.93
CA ASN A 385 31.50 -3.03 -42.68
C ASN A 385 31.85 -1.65 -42.06
N ARG A 386 32.17 -1.64 -40.78
CA ARG A 386 32.48 -0.41 -40.04
C ARG A 386 33.67 0.38 -40.62
N SER A 387 34.61 -0.28 -41.27
CA SER A 387 35.76 0.39 -41.95
C SER A 387 35.33 1.20 -43.16
N ALA A 388 34.18 0.93 -43.74
CA ALA A 388 33.60 1.69 -44.84
C ALA A 388 32.75 2.86 -44.43
N VAL A 389 32.56 3.07 -43.12
CA VAL A 389 31.70 4.13 -42.57
C VAL A 389 32.54 5.25 -41.95
N ASN A 390 32.39 6.46 -42.45
CA ASN A 390 32.95 7.64 -41.82
C ASN A 390 31.97 8.14 -40.73
N PHE A 391 32.21 7.73 -39.48
CA PHE A 391 31.33 8.07 -38.34
C PHE A 391 31.34 9.58 -37.99
N SER A 392 32.39 10.31 -38.35
CA SER A 392 32.50 11.75 -38.00
C SER A 392 31.50 12.64 -38.74
N GLN A 393 30.92 12.15 -39.85
CA GLN A 393 29.90 12.88 -40.61
C GLN A 393 28.47 12.79 -40.02
N TYR A 394 28.26 11.94 -39.00
CA TYR A 394 26.92 11.73 -38.41
C TYR A 394 26.79 12.46 -37.10
N THR A 395 25.58 12.88 -36.85
CA THR A 395 25.12 13.40 -35.54
C THR A 395 24.12 12.41 -34.92
N ALA A 396 23.73 12.62 -33.68
CA ALA A 396 22.69 11.83 -33.02
C ALA A 396 21.39 11.74 -33.83
N ARG A 397 21.07 12.83 -34.58
CA ARG A 397 19.86 12.91 -35.43
C ARG A 397 20.03 12.18 -36.77
N THR A 398 21.20 12.27 -37.36
CA THR A 398 21.44 11.79 -38.75
C THR A 398 22.04 10.39 -38.80
N PHE A 399 22.43 9.76 -37.68
CA PHE A 399 22.99 8.42 -37.65
C PHE A 399 21.95 7.37 -38.06
N PRO A 400 22.09 6.69 -39.22
CA PRO A 400 21.02 5.89 -39.80
C PRO A 400 21.05 4.42 -39.34
N PHE A 401 22.14 4.00 -38.68
CA PHE A 401 22.38 2.59 -38.40
C PHE A 401 21.75 2.16 -37.05
N SER A 402 21.33 0.89 -37.00
CA SER A 402 21.04 0.17 -35.78
C SER A 402 22.26 -0.57 -35.29
N MET A 403 22.25 -1.01 -34.05
CA MET A 403 23.33 -1.76 -33.44
C MET A 403 22.82 -3.00 -32.74
N ARG A 404 23.54 -4.11 -32.82
CA ARG A 404 23.18 -5.38 -32.22
C ARG A 404 24.42 -6.06 -31.64
N GLN A 405 24.30 -6.61 -30.46
CA GLN A 405 25.26 -7.57 -29.92
C GLN A 405 24.77 -8.99 -30.18
N PRO A 406 25.49 -9.81 -30.90
CA PRO A 406 25.10 -11.19 -31.14
C PRO A 406 25.18 -12.03 -29.86
N PRO A 407 24.55 -13.23 -29.85
CA PRO A 407 24.66 -14.16 -28.74
C PRO A 407 26.10 -14.49 -28.39
N SER A 408 26.47 -14.35 -27.14
CA SER A 408 27.79 -14.71 -26.62
C SER A 408 27.75 -14.80 -25.08
N ARG A 409 28.82 -15.37 -24.49
CA ARG A 409 28.97 -15.34 -23.01
C ARG A 409 29.14 -13.94 -22.46
N GLY A 410 29.61 -12.99 -23.26
CA GLY A 410 29.75 -11.57 -22.89
C GLY A 410 28.59 -10.69 -23.34
N ASN A 411 27.46 -11.28 -23.77
CA ASN A 411 26.29 -10.49 -24.15
C ASN A 411 25.72 -9.70 -22.94
N ALA A 412 25.34 -8.44 -23.16
CA ALA A 412 24.82 -7.55 -22.13
C ALA A 412 23.53 -8.09 -21.46
N LEU A 413 22.74 -8.89 -22.19
CA LEU A 413 21.53 -9.55 -21.66
C LEU A 413 21.84 -10.91 -21.01
N GLY A 414 23.11 -11.34 -20.97
CA GLY A 414 23.47 -12.67 -20.49
C GLY A 414 23.05 -13.79 -21.45
N GLN A 415 22.92 -15.02 -20.94
CA GLN A 415 22.58 -16.20 -21.73
C GLN A 415 21.08 -16.48 -21.81
N VAL A 416 20.27 -15.85 -20.95
CA VAL A 416 18.81 -16.02 -20.90
C VAL A 416 18.18 -14.67 -20.66
N LYS A 417 17.19 -14.31 -21.48
CA LYS A 417 16.32 -13.15 -21.30
C LYS A 417 14.93 -13.63 -20.93
N PHE A 418 14.41 -13.13 -19.82
CA PHE A 418 13.05 -13.36 -19.37
C PHE A 418 12.13 -12.29 -19.93
N MET A 419 11.04 -12.70 -20.56
CA MET A 419 10.12 -11.80 -21.24
C MET A 419 8.83 -11.65 -20.45
N PHE A 420 8.40 -10.40 -20.36
CA PHE A 420 7.15 -9.95 -19.72
C PHE A 420 6.29 -9.24 -20.77
N PRO A 421 4.96 -9.17 -20.59
CA PRO A 421 4.07 -8.38 -21.44
C PRO A 421 4.26 -6.88 -21.17
N ASN A 422 5.43 -6.36 -21.50
CA ASN A 422 5.71 -4.93 -21.35
C ASN A 422 5.05 -4.14 -22.47
N PRO A 423 4.53 -2.93 -22.20
CA PRO A 423 4.13 -2.00 -23.24
C PRO A 423 5.30 -1.54 -24.12
#